data_13116fb81865cf687947da68d9f77999
#
_entry.id   13116fb81865cf687947da68d9f77999
#
_cell.length_a   1.000
_cell.length_b   1.000
_cell.length_c   1.000
_cell.angle_alpha   90.00
_cell.angle_beta   90.00
_cell.angle_gamma   90.00
#
_symmetry.space_group_name_H-M   'P 1'
#
loop_
_entity.id
_entity.type
_entity.pdbx_description
1 polymer ?
#
loop_
_entity_poly.entity_id
_entity_poly.type
_entity_poly.pdbx_seq_one_letter_code
_entity_poly.pdbx_strand_id
1 'polypeptide(L)'
;MTKTILVTGGAGYIGSHTVKALLNAGYQVHVLDNLSTGNRSAVDSRASFKQLDVYDASALKTYLEENKIDAVLHCAGEIVVSESIEDPSKYFTANVAGMNQVLKVLSEVGIQKIMFSSTASLYGNNCIDKPATEDTLLDPVNPYAETKLMGERMIYWMANRYDWKYVIFRYFNVAGAEMDASNGLRVKNPTHIIPNINKTALGQNESLKIFGDDYDTRDGSCIRDYIHVLDLAQAHVKGMNYLFQENSSSQIFNLGTEKGYTVKEIFKTAEELLDQKIPHEIVARRAGDPASVLADASKAKQYLDWKASYSLEDIILSDYHWRVKEGKNILE
;
A
#
# COMPACT_ATOMS: atom_id res chain seq x y z
N MET A 1 1.61 25.22 -15.18
CA MET A 1 0.20 24.78 -15.08
C MET A 1 0.13 23.71 -14.02
N THR A 2 -0.90 23.70 -13.17
CA THR A 2 -1.14 22.65 -12.19
C THR A 2 -1.41 21.33 -12.90
N LYS A 3 -0.77 20.25 -12.45
CA LYS A 3 -0.96 18.92 -13.00
C LYS A 3 -2.14 18.22 -12.36
N THR A 4 -2.87 17.45 -13.13
CA THR A 4 -4.05 16.69 -12.70
C THR A 4 -3.74 15.20 -12.66
N ILE A 5 -3.93 14.58 -11.51
CA ILE A 5 -3.63 13.17 -11.26
C ILE A 5 -4.94 12.41 -11.07
N LEU A 6 -5.10 11.30 -11.79
CA LEU A 6 -6.14 10.33 -11.49
C LEU A 6 -5.59 9.29 -10.51
N VAL A 7 -6.31 9.06 -9.41
CA VAL A 7 -6.03 7.99 -8.46
C VAL A 7 -7.16 6.96 -8.52
N THR A 8 -6.88 5.76 -9.04
CA THR A 8 -7.81 4.64 -8.96
C THR A 8 -7.62 3.91 -7.62
N GLY A 9 -8.70 3.47 -6.98
CA GLY A 9 -8.64 2.95 -5.61
C GLY A 9 -8.37 4.04 -4.56
N GLY A 10 -8.68 5.30 -4.89
CA GLY A 10 -8.39 6.45 -4.04
C GLY A 10 -9.29 6.60 -2.81
N ALA A 11 -10.32 5.76 -2.64
CA ALA A 11 -11.11 5.64 -1.43
C ALA A 11 -10.62 4.55 -0.48
N GLY A 12 -9.60 3.76 -0.88
CA GLY A 12 -8.92 2.78 -0.06
C GLY A 12 -7.94 3.40 0.93
N TYR A 13 -7.33 2.57 1.78
CA TYR A 13 -6.41 3.03 2.85
C TYR A 13 -5.22 3.82 2.31
N ILE A 14 -4.39 3.23 1.46
CA ILE A 14 -3.20 3.89 0.89
C ILE A 14 -3.62 5.01 -0.07
N GLY A 15 -4.62 4.74 -0.93
CA GLY A 15 -5.10 5.71 -1.92
C GLY A 15 -5.58 7.01 -1.29
N SER A 16 -6.37 6.96 -0.22
CA SER A 16 -6.93 8.16 0.42
C SER A 16 -5.88 9.04 1.10
N HIS A 17 -4.87 8.45 1.77
CA HIS A 17 -3.75 9.20 2.32
C HIS A 17 -2.89 9.83 1.21
N THR A 18 -2.69 9.11 0.12
CA THR A 18 -1.95 9.62 -1.05
C THR A 18 -2.72 10.75 -1.75
N VAL A 19 -4.05 10.64 -1.90
CA VAL A 19 -4.90 11.71 -2.43
C VAL A 19 -4.72 12.99 -1.62
N LYS A 20 -4.80 12.91 -0.28
CA LYS A 20 -4.60 14.06 0.61
C LYS A 20 -3.20 14.67 0.45
N ALA A 21 -2.16 13.83 0.36
CA ALA A 21 -0.79 14.29 0.19
C ALA A 21 -0.56 14.97 -1.18
N LEU A 22 -1.12 14.44 -2.27
CA LEU A 22 -1.05 15.04 -3.60
C LEU A 22 -1.76 16.40 -3.65
N LEU A 23 -2.94 16.52 -3.04
CA LEU A 23 -3.66 17.79 -2.92
C LEU A 23 -2.86 18.83 -2.14
N ASN A 24 -2.24 18.42 -1.03
CA ASN A 24 -1.37 19.29 -0.22
C ASN A 24 -0.10 19.72 -0.98
N ALA A 25 0.37 18.91 -1.92
CA ALA A 25 1.49 19.25 -2.81
C ALA A 25 1.09 20.13 -4.01
N GLY A 26 -0.18 20.52 -4.12
CA GLY A 26 -0.68 21.43 -5.15
C GLY A 26 -1.15 20.77 -6.44
N TYR A 27 -1.29 19.44 -6.47
CA TYR A 27 -1.91 18.73 -7.60
C TYR A 27 -3.43 18.89 -7.56
N GLN A 28 -4.06 18.86 -8.74
CA GLN A 28 -5.49 18.53 -8.85
C GLN A 28 -5.63 17.02 -8.84
N VAL A 29 -6.59 16.50 -8.09
CA VAL A 29 -6.75 15.05 -7.94
C VAL A 29 -8.17 14.62 -8.26
N HIS A 30 -8.27 13.65 -9.15
CA HIS A 30 -9.48 12.90 -9.44
C HIS A 30 -9.38 11.51 -8.82
N VAL A 31 -10.44 11.04 -8.20
CA VAL A 31 -10.51 9.71 -7.56
C VAL A 31 -11.56 8.88 -8.30
N LEU A 32 -11.15 7.70 -8.75
CA LEU A 32 -12.04 6.64 -9.20
C LEU A 32 -11.95 5.46 -8.23
N ASP A 33 -13.12 5.02 -7.74
CA ASP A 33 -13.22 3.88 -6.82
C ASP A 33 -14.60 3.24 -6.98
N ASN A 34 -14.69 1.92 -6.98
CA ASN A 34 -15.99 1.22 -7.05
C ASN A 34 -16.64 1.06 -5.66
N LEU A 35 -15.89 1.40 -4.59
CA LEU A 35 -16.29 1.27 -3.18
C LEU A 35 -16.53 -0.18 -2.73
N SER A 36 -15.95 -1.18 -3.40
CA SER A 36 -16.02 -2.59 -2.96
C SER A 36 -15.35 -2.80 -1.60
N THR A 37 -14.21 -2.14 -1.37
CA THR A 37 -13.47 -2.13 -0.10
C THR A 37 -13.14 -0.71 0.37
N GLY A 38 -13.18 0.25 -0.55
CA GLY A 38 -12.98 1.67 -0.27
C GLY A 38 -14.16 2.31 0.46
N ASN A 39 -13.90 3.45 1.09
CA ASN A 39 -14.94 4.21 1.79
C ASN A 39 -14.99 5.65 1.28
N ARG A 40 -16.18 6.09 0.82
CA ARG A 40 -16.36 7.45 0.29
C ARG A 40 -15.95 8.54 1.29
N SER A 41 -16.14 8.31 2.59
CA SER A 41 -15.77 9.26 3.64
C SER A 41 -14.25 9.41 3.84
N ALA A 42 -13.43 8.51 3.28
CA ALA A 42 -11.98 8.61 3.30
C ALA A 42 -11.43 9.58 2.25
N VAL A 43 -12.23 9.91 1.23
CA VAL A 43 -11.80 10.79 0.14
C VAL A 43 -11.88 12.25 0.57
N ASP A 44 -10.74 12.94 0.49
CA ASP A 44 -10.66 14.39 0.77
C ASP A 44 -11.63 15.18 -0.11
N SER A 45 -12.40 16.08 0.48
CA SER A 45 -13.43 16.85 -0.20
C SER A 45 -12.92 17.77 -1.31
N ARG A 46 -11.63 18.07 -1.35
CA ARG A 46 -10.99 18.84 -2.41
C ARG A 46 -10.78 18.03 -3.70
N ALA A 47 -10.81 16.69 -3.63
CA ALA A 47 -10.67 15.82 -4.79
C ALA A 47 -12.01 15.67 -5.51
N SER A 48 -11.98 15.62 -6.85
CA SER A 48 -13.10 15.15 -7.64
C SER A 48 -13.28 13.65 -7.43
N PHE A 49 -14.51 13.19 -7.17
CA PHE A 49 -14.79 11.78 -6.96
C PHE A 49 -15.84 11.26 -7.96
N LYS A 50 -15.55 10.09 -8.53
CA LYS A 50 -16.51 9.35 -9.35
C LYS A 50 -16.51 7.88 -8.88
N GLN A 51 -17.67 7.38 -8.50
CA GLN A 51 -17.83 5.94 -8.30
C GLN A 51 -17.83 5.26 -9.67
N LEU A 52 -16.81 4.45 -9.92
CA LEU A 52 -16.61 3.75 -11.19
C LEU A 52 -15.73 2.52 -10.96
N ASP A 53 -16.09 1.42 -11.61
CA ASP A 53 -15.25 0.24 -11.66
C ASP A 53 -14.28 0.35 -12.85
N VAL A 54 -12.99 0.15 -12.60
CA VAL A 54 -11.94 0.17 -13.65
C VAL A 54 -12.13 -0.90 -14.72
N TYR A 55 -12.98 -1.89 -14.47
CA TYR A 55 -13.44 -2.88 -15.45
C TYR A 55 -14.34 -2.30 -16.54
N ASP A 56 -15.10 -1.25 -16.23
CA ASP A 56 -15.89 -0.58 -17.23
C ASP A 56 -15.02 0.34 -18.09
N ALA A 57 -14.34 -0.30 -19.06
CA ALA A 57 -13.44 0.40 -19.97
C ALA A 57 -14.13 1.55 -20.74
N SER A 58 -15.43 1.41 -21.05
CA SER A 58 -16.19 2.44 -21.76
C SER A 58 -16.40 3.66 -20.88
N ALA A 59 -16.88 3.45 -19.64
CA ALA A 59 -17.07 4.54 -18.69
C ALA A 59 -15.74 5.18 -18.27
N LEU A 60 -14.67 4.39 -18.10
CA LEU A 60 -13.33 4.90 -17.81
C LEU A 60 -12.82 5.78 -18.97
N LYS A 61 -12.98 5.34 -20.22
CA LYS A 61 -12.56 6.10 -21.41
C LYS A 61 -13.32 7.42 -21.49
N THR A 62 -14.63 7.39 -21.40
CA THR A 62 -15.46 8.60 -21.40
C THR A 62 -15.00 9.58 -20.31
N TYR A 63 -14.77 9.08 -19.09
CA TYR A 63 -14.31 9.92 -17.99
C TYR A 63 -12.96 10.58 -18.29
N LEU A 64 -12.01 9.85 -18.87
CA LEU A 64 -10.68 10.37 -19.21
C LEU A 64 -10.71 11.35 -20.39
N GLU A 65 -11.62 11.18 -21.34
CA GLU A 65 -11.82 12.11 -22.46
C GLU A 65 -12.46 13.44 -22.01
N GLU A 66 -13.37 13.39 -21.03
CA GLU A 66 -14.02 14.57 -20.44
C GLU A 66 -13.11 15.34 -19.47
N ASN A 67 -12.09 14.68 -18.91
CA ASN A 67 -11.23 15.25 -17.87
C ASN A 67 -9.77 15.21 -18.30
N LYS A 68 -9.12 16.38 -18.27
CA LYS A 68 -7.71 16.47 -18.64
C LYS A 68 -6.82 15.87 -17.54
N ILE A 69 -6.43 14.61 -17.70
CA ILE A 69 -5.56 13.90 -16.77
C ILE A 69 -4.13 13.88 -17.33
N ASP A 70 -3.13 14.28 -16.50
CA ASP A 70 -1.71 14.29 -16.87
C ASP A 70 -0.99 12.98 -16.52
N ALA A 71 -1.41 12.30 -15.45
CA ALA A 71 -0.85 11.02 -15.01
C ALA A 71 -1.87 10.21 -14.19
N VAL A 72 -1.64 8.90 -14.12
CA VAL A 72 -2.48 7.98 -13.32
C VAL A 72 -1.65 7.33 -12.22
N LEU A 73 -2.18 7.33 -11.00
CA LEU A 73 -1.74 6.47 -9.90
C LEU A 73 -2.75 5.32 -9.77
N HIS A 74 -2.29 4.10 -10.03
CA HIS A 74 -3.13 2.91 -9.95
C HIS A 74 -2.91 2.20 -8.60
N CYS A 75 -3.87 2.38 -7.68
CA CYS A 75 -3.93 1.68 -6.38
C CYS A 75 -5.08 0.66 -6.31
N ALA A 76 -6.02 0.69 -7.26
CA ALA A 76 -7.16 -0.23 -7.27
C ALA A 76 -6.70 -1.68 -7.41
N GLY A 77 -7.30 -2.58 -6.63
CA GLY A 77 -7.04 -4.02 -6.67
C GLY A 77 -7.30 -4.71 -5.34
N GLU A 78 -7.44 -6.02 -5.39
CA GLU A 78 -7.55 -6.89 -4.22
C GLU A 78 -6.17 -7.09 -3.57
N ILE A 79 -6.11 -7.12 -2.22
CA ILE A 79 -4.83 -7.03 -1.48
C ILE A 79 -4.64 -8.08 -0.39
N VAL A 80 -5.65 -8.90 -0.08
CA VAL A 80 -5.60 -9.85 1.04
C VAL A 80 -4.95 -11.16 0.61
N VAL A 81 -3.73 -11.44 1.09
CA VAL A 81 -2.92 -12.59 0.69
C VAL A 81 -3.64 -13.92 0.96
N SER A 82 -4.24 -14.12 2.15
CA SER A 82 -4.97 -15.35 2.48
C SER A 82 -6.16 -15.58 1.56
N GLU A 83 -6.95 -14.55 1.27
CA GLU A 83 -8.07 -14.63 0.34
C GLU A 83 -7.61 -14.97 -1.07
N SER A 84 -6.43 -14.48 -1.50
CA SER A 84 -5.88 -14.81 -2.82
C SER A 84 -5.59 -16.31 -3.00
N ILE A 85 -5.27 -17.00 -1.91
CA ILE A 85 -5.04 -18.46 -1.92
C ILE A 85 -6.39 -19.20 -2.00
N GLU A 86 -7.41 -18.70 -1.30
CA GLU A 86 -8.75 -19.28 -1.27
C GLU A 86 -9.51 -19.07 -2.60
N ASP A 87 -9.40 -17.86 -3.16
CA ASP A 87 -10.02 -17.49 -4.45
C ASP A 87 -9.03 -16.77 -5.38
N PRO A 88 -8.10 -17.50 -6.02
CA PRO A 88 -7.15 -16.91 -6.96
C PRO A 88 -7.82 -16.29 -8.18
N SER A 89 -8.98 -16.81 -8.61
CA SER A 89 -9.71 -16.30 -9.77
C SER A 89 -10.17 -14.85 -9.58
N LYS A 90 -10.68 -14.52 -8.39
CA LYS A 90 -11.02 -13.16 -8.00
C LYS A 90 -9.83 -12.21 -8.20
N TYR A 91 -8.64 -12.63 -7.75
CA TYR A 91 -7.41 -11.81 -7.82
C TYR A 91 -6.90 -11.64 -9.24
N PHE A 92 -6.88 -12.70 -10.06
CA PHE A 92 -6.52 -12.58 -11.48
C PHE A 92 -7.52 -11.71 -12.23
N THR A 93 -8.78 -11.83 -11.91
CA THR A 93 -9.82 -10.96 -12.46
C THR A 93 -9.54 -9.52 -12.04
N ALA A 94 -9.55 -9.18 -10.77
CA ALA A 94 -9.41 -7.80 -10.29
C ALA A 94 -8.05 -7.16 -10.67
N ASN A 95 -6.95 -7.84 -10.39
CA ASN A 95 -5.63 -7.22 -10.48
C ASN A 95 -5.00 -7.32 -11.88
N VAL A 96 -5.33 -8.34 -12.67
CA VAL A 96 -4.72 -8.52 -14.00
C VAL A 96 -5.66 -8.06 -15.10
N ALA A 97 -6.89 -8.59 -15.15
CA ALA A 97 -7.80 -8.18 -16.20
C ALA A 97 -8.26 -6.72 -16.02
N GLY A 98 -8.51 -6.27 -14.78
CA GLY A 98 -8.80 -4.86 -14.47
C GLY A 98 -7.64 -3.94 -14.86
N MET A 99 -6.42 -4.30 -14.50
CA MET A 99 -5.22 -3.56 -14.90
C MET A 99 -5.09 -3.47 -16.42
N ASN A 100 -5.33 -4.57 -17.14
CA ASN A 100 -5.31 -4.57 -18.61
C ASN A 100 -6.30 -3.57 -19.20
N GLN A 101 -7.51 -3.46 -18.66
CA GLN A 101 -8.49 -2.47 -19.11
C GLN A 101 -7.98 -1.04 -18.88
N VAL A 102 -7.42 -0.76 -17.69
CA VAL A 102 -6.83 0.56 -17.42
C VAL A 102 -5.75 0.89 -18.44
N LEU A 103 -4.75 0.02 -18.63
CA LEU A 103 -3.64 0.25 -19.54
C LEU A 103 -4.08 0.43 -21.00
N LYS A 104 -5.07 -0.36 -21.44
CA LYS A 104 -5.66 -0.23 -22.77
C LYS A 104 -6.28 1.15 -22.96
N VAL A 105 -7.13 1.58 -22.02
CA VAL A 105 -7.79 2.89 -22.11
C VAL A 105 -6.77 4.03 -22.07
N LEU A 106 -5.74 3.96 -21.19
CA LEU A 106 -4.67 4.97 -21.17
C LEU A 106 -3.98 5.10 -22.52
N SER A 107 -3.73 3.99 -23.23
CA SER A 107 -3.12 4.02 -24.56
C SER A 107 -4.03 4.64 -25.61
N GLU A 108 -5.34 4.45 -25.52
CA GLU A 108 -6.32 5.00 -26.45
C GLU A 108 -6.51 6.52 -26.27
N VAL A 109 -6.45 7.02 -25.02
CA VAL A 109 -6.60 8.45 -24.71
C VAL A 109 -5.27 9.21 -24.67
N GLY A 110 -4.14 8.54 -24.87
CA GLY A 110 -2.81 9.17 -24.97
C GLY A 110 -2.19 9.59 -23.63
N ILE A 111 -2.58 9.00 -22.49
CA ILE A 111 -1.93 9.24 -21.19
C ILE A 111 -0.67 8.38 -21.12
N GLN A 112 0.50 9.02 -20.93
CA GLN A 112 1.82 8.38 -21.02
C GLN A 112 2.56 8.27 -19.69
N LYS A 113 1.92 8.63 -18.57
CA LYS A 113 2.56 8.60 -17.24
C LYS A 113 1.70 7.78 -16.29
N ILE A 114 2.32 6.73 -15.74
CA ILE A 114 1.65 5.86 -14.77
C ILE A 114 2.53 5.62 -13.55
N MET A 115 1.91 5.66 -12.37
CA MET A 115 2.48 5.16 -11.13
C MET A 115 1.67 3.95 -10.67
N PHE A 116 2.35 2.92 -10.15
CA PHE A 116 1.71 1.68 -9.75
C PHE A 116 2.09 1.29 -8.33
N SER A 117 1.07 0.98 -7.55
CA SER A 117 1.19 0.42 -6.20
C SER A 117 1.42 -1.09 -6.28
N SER A 118 2.70 -1.51 -6.26
CA SER A 118 3.14 -2.90 -6.21
C SER A 118 3.40 -3.35 -4.75
N THR A 119 4.16 -4.39 -4.52
CA THR A 119 4.35 -5.01 -3.20
C THR A 119 5.72 -5.65 -3.05
N ALA A 120 6.26 -5.68 -1.83
CA ALA A 120 7.44 -6.48 -1.48
C ALA A 120 7.18 -7.99 -1.50
N SER A 121 5.92 -8.44 -1.50
CA SER A 121 5.58 -9.87 -1.58
C SER A 121 6.10 -10.56 -2.84
N LEU A 122 6.52 -9.78 -3.85
CA LEU A 122 7.15 -10.30 -5.08
C LEU A 122 8.47 -11.01 -4.82
N TYR A 123 9.18 -10.66 -3.76
CA TYR A 123 10.50 -11.23 -3.45
C TYR A 123 10.42 -12.63 -2.85
N GLY A 124 9.25 -13.04 -2.34
CA GLY A 124 9.06 -14.35 -1.73
C GLY A 124 10.09 -14.62 -0.64
N ASN A 125 10.84 -15.72 -0.77
CA ASN A 125 11.87 -16.12 0.17
C ASN A 125 13.28 -15.55 -0.15
N ASN A 126 13.45 -14.81 -1.24
CA ASN A 126 14.76 -14.33 -1.69
C ASN A 126 15.29 -13.11 -0.90
N CYS A 127 14.57 -12.66 0.14
CA CYS A 127 14.99 -11.55 1.01
C CYS A 127 15.15 -11.97 2.49
N ILE A 128 15.31 -13.27 2.79
CA ILE A 128 15.43 -13.77 4.15
C ILE A 128 16.81 -13.39 4.75
N ASP A 129 17.89 -13.59 3.99
CA ASP A 129 19.26 -13.42 4.47
C ASP A 129 19.79 -11.99 4.39
N LYS A 130 19.15 -11.15 3.57
CA LYS A 130 19.55 -9.74 3.35
C LYS A 130 18.37 -8.89 2.92
N PRO A 131 18.41 -7.56 3.15
CA PRO A 131 17.39 -6.64 2.65
C PRO A 131 17.22 -6.75 1.12
N ALA A 132 15.97 -6.75 0.67
CA ALA A 132 15.65 -6.81 -0.75
C ALA A 132 16.01 -5.49 -1.44
N THR A 133 16.81 -5.58 -2.50
CA THR A 133 16.98 -4.51 -3.49
C THR A 133 15.98 -4.71 -4.64
N GLU A 134 15.84 -3.73 -5.53
CA GLU A 134 14.97 -3.86 -6.70
C GLU A 134 15.47 -4.93 -7.69
N ASP A 135 16.76 -5.29 -7.63
CA ASP A 135 17.41 -6.34 -8.44
C ASP A 135 17.33 -7.72 -7.81
N THR A 136 16.79 -7.84 -6.58
CA THR A 136 16.57 -9.14 -5.94
C THR A 136 15.62 -9.99 -6.79
N LEU A 137 15.96 -11.27 -6.97
CA LEU A 137 15.17 -12.21 -7.77
C LEU A 137 13.72 -12.26 -7.25
N LEU A 138 12.78 -12.13 -8.17
CA LEU A 138 11.35 -12.20 -7.87
C LEU A 138 10.88 -13.65 -7.84
N ASP A 139 10.22 -14.04 -6.76
CA ASP A 139 9.69 -15.39 -6.52
C ASP A 139 8.34 -15.29 -5.78
N PRO A 140 7.28 -14.83 -6.46
CA PRO A 140 5.97 -14.70 -5.84
C PRO A 140 5.45 -16.08 -5.38
N VAL A 141 5.11 -16.18 -4.09
CA VAL A 141 4.69 -17.45 -3.46
C VAL A 141 3.18 -17.52 -3.20
N ASN A 142 2.42 -16.58 -3.72
CA ASN A 142 0.95 -16.55 -3.62
C ASN A 142 0.33 -15.79 -4.79
N PRO A 143 -0.98 -16.03 -5.09
CA PRO A 143 -1.65 -15.42 -6.23
C PRO A 143 -1.68 -13.89 -6.19
N TYR A 144 -1.82 -13.26 -5.01
CA TYR A 144 -1.73 -11.81 -4.89
C TYR A 144 -0.39 -11.27 -5.40
N ALA A 145 0.72 -11.82 -4.92
CA ALA A 145 2.06 -11.42 -5.38
C ALA A 145 2.21 -11.64 -6.89
N GLU A 146 1.78 -12.80 -7.41
CA GLU A 146 1.84 -13.10 -8.85
C GLU A 146 1.06 -12.06 -9.67
N THR A 147 -0.15 -11.68 -9.24
CA THR A 147 -0.93 -10.67 -9.96
C THR A 147 -0.27 -9.28 -9.97
N LYS A 148 0.41 -8.92 -8.89
CA LYS A 148 1.18 -7.66 -8.84
C LYS A 148 2.39 -7.70 -9.77
N LEU A 149 3.11 -8.83 -9.84
CA LEU A 149 4.21 -9.01 -10.78
C LEU A 149 3.72 -8.94 -12.24
N MET A 150 2.60 -9.56 -12.55
CA MET A 150 1.98 -9.44 -13.87
C MET A 150 1.66 -7.98 -14.20
N GLY A 151 1.14 -7.20 -13.25
CA GLY A 151 0.89 -5.76 -13.41
C GLY A 151 2.17 -4.98 -13.75
N GLU A 152 3.29 -5.23 -13.06
CA GLU A 152 4.58 -4.62 -13.39
C GLU A 152 5.05 -4.94 -14.81
N ARG A 153 4.93 -6.23 -15.21
CA ARG A 153 5.30 -6.68 -16.55
C ARG A 153 4.41 -6.07 -17.64
N MET A 154 3.12 -5.96 -17.39
CA MET A 154 2.19 -5.30 -18.31
C MET A 154 2.54 -3.82 -18.52
N ILE A 155 2.82 -3.07 -17.44
CA ILE A 155 3.27 -1.68 -17.52
C ILE A 155 4.56 -1.59 -18.33
N TYR A 156 5.55 -2.46 -18.09
CA TYR A 156 6.81 -2.49 -18.82
C TYR A 156 6.59 -2.63 -20.34
N TRP A 157 5.75 -3.58 -20.77
CA TRP A 157 5.49 -3.80 -22.19
C TRP A 157 4.70 -2.66 -22.83
N MET A 158 3.74 -2.08 -22.11
CA MET A 158 3.00 -0.90 -22.58
C MET A 158 3.92 0.32 -22.70
N ALA A 159 4.80 0.53 -21.72
CA ALA A 159 5.78 1.61 -21.73
C ALA A 159 6.72 1.50 -22.94
N ASN A 160 7.24 0.32 -23.22
CA ASN A 160 8.10 0.09 -24.39
C ASN A 160 7.37 0.33 -25.73
N ARG A 161 6.07 -0.01 -25.80
CA ARG A 161 5.29 0.15 -27.04
C ARG A 161 4.86 1.58 -27.31
N TYR A 162 4.50 2.32 -26.24
CA TYR A 162 3.85 3.63 -26.34
C TYR A 162 4.69 4.79 -25.81
N ASP A 163 5.96 4.53 -25.51
CA ASP A 163 6.89 5.52 -24.93
C ASP A 163 6.37 6.14 -23.63
N TRP A 164 5.86 5.27 -22.74
CA TRP A 164 5.40 5.72 -21.44
C TRP A 164 6.53 5.81 -20.43
N LYS A 165 6.34 6.69 -19.45
CA LYS A 165 7.15 6.73 -18.23
C LYS A 165 6.35 6.17 -17.07
N TYR A 166 7.00 5.33 -16.26
CA TYR A 166 6.38 4.77 -15.07
C TYR A 166 7.25 4.90 -13.83
N VAL A 167 6.57 4.94 -12.67
CA VAL A 167 7.16 4.71 -11.34
C VAL A 167 6.37 3.59 -10.68
N ILE A 168 7.07 2.56 -10.24
CA ILE A 168 6.48 1.43 -9.53
C ILE A 168 7.04 1.42 -8.12
N PHE A 169 6.17 1.35 -7.11
CA PHE A 169 6.57 1.21 -5.71
C PHE A 169 6.29 -0.19 -5.19
N ARG A 170 7.34 -0.88 -4.75
CA ARG A 170 7.27 -2.13 -3.99
C ARG A 170 7.43 -1.78 -2.51
N TYR A 171 6.33 -1.65 -1.81
CA TYR A 171 6.36 -1.29 -0.39
C TYR A 171 6.13 -2.49 0.52
N PHE A 172 6.67 -2.37 1.71
CA PHE A 172 6.63 -3.39 2.75
C PHE A 172 5.37 -3.23 3.60
N ASN A 173 5.41 -3.47 4.90
CA ASN A 173 4.21 -3.50 5.73
C ASN A 173 3.73 -2.09 6.08
N VAL A 174 2.68 -1.64 5.42
CA VAL A 174 2.11 -0.29 5.66
C VAL A 174 1.19 -0.30 6.87
N ALA A 175 1.37 0.65 7.78
CA ALA A 175 0.53 0.80 8.97
C ALA A 175 0.46 2.26 9.43
N GLY A 176 -0.31 2.54 10.49
CA GLY A 176 -0.54 3.88 11.03
C GLY A 176 -1.76 4.57 10.43
N ALA A 177 -1.93 5.82 10.78
CA ALA A 177 -3.04 6.67 10.38
C ALA A 177 -2.60 8.14 10.29
N GLU A 178 -3.48 9.06 9.92
CA GLU A 178 -3.22 10.49 10.08
C GLU A 178 -2.94 10.81 11.56
N MET A 179 -1.93 11.64 11.83
CA MET A 179 -1.53 11.97 13.20
C MET A 179 -2.63 12.68 14.01
N ASP A 180 -3.56 13.36 13.31
CA ASP A 180 -4.74 13.99 13.89
C ASP A 180 -5.95 13.05 13.96
N ALA A 181 -5.76 11.78 13.66
CA ALA A 181 -6.81 10.78 13.58
C ALA A 181 -7.98 11.18 12.64
N SER A 182 -7.71 11.92 11.57
CA SER A 182 -8.72 12.31 10.59
C SER A 182 -8.99 11.22 9.55
N ASN A 183 -8.03 10.33 9.30
CA ASN A 183 -8.12 9.21 8.37
C ASN A 183 -7.22 8.05 8.80
N GLY A 184 -7.66 6.81 8.52
CA GLY A 184 -6.92 5.59 8.84
C GLY A 184 -7.55 4.37 8.16
N LEU A 185 -7.11 3.17 8.57
CA LEU A 185 -7.62 1.92 8.00
C LEU A 185 -9.05 1.62 8.47
N ARG A 186 -10.01 1.62 7.53
CA ARG A 186 -11.46 1.42 7.77
C ARG A 186 -11.94 -0.03 7.59
N VAL A 187 -11.02 -0.99 7.53
CA VAL A 187 -11.39 -2.41 7.39
C VAL A 187 -11.88 -2.95 8.73
N LYS A 188 -13.08 -3.53 8.76
CA LYS A 188 -13.70 -4.09 9.98
C LYS A 188 -12.84 -5.21 10.60
N ASN A 189 -12.33 -6.12 9.77
CA ASN A 189 -11.49 -7.24 10.19
C ASN A 189 -10.11 -7.14 9.54
N PRO A 190 -9.21 -6.30 10.07
CA PRO A 190 -7.87 -6.15 9.51
C PRO A 190 -7.05 -7.42 9.71
N THR A 191 -6.24 -7.78 8.70
CA THR A 191 -5.32 -8.92 8.77
C THR A 191 -3.92 -8.54 9.28
N HIS A 192 -3.62 -7.23 9.33
CA HIS A 192 -2.31 -6.72 9.75
C HIS A 192 -2.18 -6.70 11.28
N ILE A 193 -0.94 -6.85 11.75
CA ILE A 193 -0.65 -7.00 13.18
C ILE A 193 -0.96 -5.73 13.99
N ILE A 194 -0.49 -4.56 13.58
CA ILE A 194 -0.64 -3.30 14.35
C ILE A 194 -2.11 -2.95 14.56
N PRO A 195 -2.98 -2.92 13.53
CA PRO A 195 -4.42 -2.78 13.71
C PRO A 195 -5.03 -3.79 14.70
N ASN A 196 -4.60 -5.04 14.66
CA ASN A 196 -5.13 -6.07 15.55
C ASN A 196 -4.63 -5.91 17.00
N ILE A 197 -3.38 -5.52 17.20
CA ILE A 197 -2.84 -5.14 18.52
C ILE A 197 -3.72 -4.04 19.14
N ASN A 198 -3.94 -2.95 18.41
CA ASN A 198 -4.72 -1.81 18.89
C ASN A 198 -6.20 -2.16 19.14
N LYS A 199 -6.81 -3.00 18.29
CA LYS A 199 -8.17 -3.51 18.53
C LYS A 199 -8.25 -4.35 19.81
N THR A 200 -7.24 -5.19 20.07
CA THR A 200 -7.17 -6.01 21.28
C THR A 200 -6.95 -5.12 22.51
N ALA A 201 -6.08 -4.13 22.43
CA ALA A 201 -5.89 -3.13 23.49
C ALA A 201 -7.18 -2.35 23.82
N LEU A 202 -8.03 -2.10 22.84
CA LEU A 202 -9.35 -1.46 23.00
C LEU A 202 -10.46 -2.41 23.41
N GLY A 203 -10.16 -3.69 23.69
CA GLY A 203 -11.15 -4.70 24.07
C GLY A 203 -12.08 -5.14 22.94
N GLN A 204 -11.76 -4.84 21.70
CA GLN A 204 -12.55 -5.23 20.52
C GLN A 204 -12.25 -6.65 20.03
N ASN A 205 -11.14 -7.24 20.46
CA ASN A 205 -10.78 -8.64 20.29
C ASN A 205 -10.43 -9.23 21.66
N GLU A 206 -10.74 -10.51 21.90
CA GLU A 206 -10.43 -11.19 23.16
C GLU A 206 -8.92 -11.41 23.32
N SER A 207 -8.24 -11.85 22.29
CA SER A 207 -6.80 -12.06 22.27
C SER A 207 -6.22 -11.94 20.85
N LEU A 208 -4.91 -11.79 20.77
CA LEU A 208 -4.16 -11.78 19.52
C LEU A 208 -3.37 -13.08 19.35
N LYS A 209 -3.27 -13.58 18.08
CA LYS A 209 -2.43 -14.74 17.76
C LYS A 209 -1.07 -14.28 17.24
N ILE A 210 0.01 -14.74 17.90
CA ILE A 210 1.38 -14.63 17.43
C ILE A 210 1.75 -15.94 16.74
N PHE A 211 2.06 -15.88 15.44
CA PHE A 211 2.31 -17.06 14.61
C PHE A 211 3.80 -17.45 14.62
N GLY A 212 4.14 -18.43 15.45
CA GLY A 212 5.50 -18.96 15.62
C GLY A 212 6.36 -18.12 16.58
N ASP A 213 7.17 -18.84 17.35
CA ASP A 213 8.15 -18.29 18.27
C ASP A 213 9.52 -19.02 18.17
N ASP A 214 9.67 -19.79 17.11
CA ASP A 214 10.80 -20.66 16.84
C ASP A 214 11.54 -20.31 15.52
N TYR A 215 11.32 -19.08 14.98
CA TYR A 215 12.07 -18.58 13.82
C TYR A 215 13.53 -18.33 14.21
N ASP A 216 14.45 -18.49 13.23
CA ASP A 216 15.85 -18.11 13.39
C ASP A 216 15.99 -16.57 13.34
N THR A 217 15.61 -15.94 14.45
CA THR A 217 15.60 -14.49 14.68
C THR A 217 15.96 -14.19 16.12
N ARG A 218 16.20 -12.94 16.46
CA ARG A 218 16.68 -12.53 17.79
C ARG A 218 15.75 -12.86 18.96
N ASP A 219 14.46 -13.11 18.72
CA ASP A 219 13.48 -13.46 19.76
C ASP A 219 12.55 -14.62 19.38
N GLY A 220 12.81 -15.26 18.25
CA GLY A 220 12.05 -16.38 17.73
C GLY A 220 10.79 -16.01 16.95
N SER A 221 10.40 -14.73 16.90
CA SER A 221 9.29 -14.28 16.05
C SER A 221 9.76 -13.66 14.74
N CYS A 222 8.92 -13.64 13.70
CA CYS A 222 9.33 -13.14 12.39
C CYS A 222 9.62 -11.62 12.40
N ILE A 223 10.54 -11.19 11.52
CA ILE A 223 10.97 -9.80 11.37
C ILE A 223 10.29 -9.20 10.13
N ARG A 224 9.73 -8.01 10.26
CA ARG A 224 9.12 -7.25 9.16
C ARG A 224 9.53 -5.79 9.19
N ASP A 225 9.58 -5.18 8.01
CA ASP A 225 9.78 -3.75 7.82
C ASP A 225 8.42 -3.05 7.81
N TYR A 226 8.20 -2.15 8.76
CA TYR A 226 6.94 -1.40 8.90
C TYR A 226 7.15 0.05 8.50
N ILE A 227 6.38 0.50 7.52
CA ILE A 227 6.39 1.87 7.02
C ILE A 227 5.10 2.60 7.39
N HIS A 228 5.23 3.83 7.87
CA HIS A 228 4.07 4.66 8.15
C HIS A 228 3.35 5.05 6.84
N VAL A 229 2.01 5.01 6.84
CA VAL A 229 1.21 5.36 5.66
C VAL A 229 1.47 6.78 5.17
N LEU A 230 1.84 7.72 6.05
CA LEU A 230 2.19 9.08 5.67
C LEU A 230 3.56 9.17 4.98
N ASP A 231 4.56 8.37 5.40
CA ASP A 231 5.83 8.25 4.67
C ASP A 231 5.60 7.69 3.27
N LEU A 232 4.73 6.69 3.16
CA LEU A 232 4.36 6.12 1.87
C LEU A 232 3.62 7.16 1.00
N ALA A 233 2.70 7.93 1.56
CA ALA A 233 2.00 9.00 0.83
C ALA A 233 2.98 10.07 0.32
N GLN A 234 3.98 10.44 1.13
CA GLN A 234 5.05 11.36 0.70
C GLN A 234 5.94 10.77 -0.40
N ALA A 235 6.22 9.46 -0.35
CA ALA A 235 6.92 8.78 -1.43
C ALA A 235 6.14 8.89 -2.76
N HIS A 236 4.82 8.75 -2.73
CA HIS A 236 3.98 8.91 -3.93
C HIS A 236 4.04 10.34 -4.49
N VAL A 237 4.04 11.37 -3.62
CA VAL A 237 4.24 12.76 -4.07
C VAL A 237 5.61 12.94 -4.72
N LYS A 238 6.67 12.46 -4.09
CA LYS A 238 8.04 12.56 -4.64
C LYS A 238 8.20 11.77 -5.93
N GLY A 239 7.62 10.57 -6.01
CA GLY A 239 7.60 9.77 -7.24
C GLY A 239 6.80 10.44 -8.35
N MET A 240 5.69 11.10 -8.03
CA MET A 240 4.93 11.87 -9.02
C MET A 240 5.72 13.09 -9.52
N ASN A 241 6.39 13.83 -8.61
CA ASN A 241 7.29 14.91 -9.00
C ASN A 241 8.42 14.41 -9.93
N TYR A 242 9.03 13.26 -9.60
CA TYR A 242 10.05 12.62 -10.43
C TYR A 242 9.50 12.26 -11.82
N LEU A 243 8.30 11.69 -11.89
CA LEU A 243 7.67 11.26 -13.14
C LEU A 243 7.41 12.43 -14.11
N PHE A 244 7.25 13.65 -13.58
CA PHE A 244 7.07 14.87 -14.38
C PHE A 244 8.38 15.58 -14.77
N GLN A 245 9.54 15.16 -14.28
CA GLN A 245 10.82 15.73 -14.73
C GLN A 245 11.08 15.36 -16.19
N GLU A 246 11.66 16.27 -16.95
CA GLU A 246 11.96 16.07 -18.38
C GLU A 246 12.89 14.87 -18.61
N ASN A 247 13.92 14.75 -17.78
CA ASN A 247 14.94 13.71 -17.88
C ASN A 247 14.63 12.47 -17.01
N SER A 248 13.39 12.30 -16.51
CA SER A 248 13.03 11.12 -15.76
C SER A 248 13.06 9.88 -16.65
N SER A 249 13.49 8.76 -16.09
CA SER A 249 13.37 7.42 -16.67
C SER A 249 12.36 6.59 -15.92
N SER A 250 11.83 5.53 -16.54
CA SER A 250 10.99 4.58 -15.84
C SER A 250 11.76 3.89 -14.72
N GLN A 251 11.18 3.81 -13.52
CA GLN A 251 11.85 3.29 -12.33
C GLN A 251 10.94 2.40 -11.49
N ILE A 252 11.57 1.47 -10.79
CA ILE A 252 10.98 0.71 -9.69
C ILE A 252 11.74 1.09 -8.42
N PHE A 253 11.03 1.28 -7.31
CA PHE A 253 11.61 1.62 -6.02
C PHE A 253 11.04 0.77 -4.90
N ASN A 254 11.92 0.27 -4.03
CA ASN A 254 11.51 -0.27 -2.75
C ASN A 254 11.23 0.86 -1.75
N LEU A 255 10.18 0.71 -0.96
CA LEU A 255 9.81 1.64 0.09
C LEU A 255 9.65 0.92 1.42
N GLY A 256 10.57 1.14 2.32
CA GLY A 256 10.60 0.64 3.68
C GLY A 256 11.42 1.55 4.58
N THR A 257 11.54 1.18 5.84
CA THR A 257 12.32 1.93 6.83
C THR A 257 13.75 1.44 6.95
N GLU A 258 14.07 0.29 6.34
CA GLU A 258 15.32 -0.46 6.51
C GLU A 258 15.52 -0.93 7.97
N LYS A 259 14.49 -0.76 8.82
CA LYS A 259 14.45 -1.21 10.21
C LYS A 259 13.51 -2.39 10.31
N GLY A 260 14.05 -3.50 10.77
CA GLY A 260 13.26 -4.69 11.01
C GLY A 260 12.81 -4.78 12.47
N TYR A 261 11.51 -4.91 12.67
CA TYR A 261 10.93 -5.19 13.98
C TYR A 261 10.42 -6.61 14.02
N THR A 262 10.73 -7.33 15.11
CA THR A 262 10.09 -8.62 15.37
C THR A 262 8.65 -8.41 15.81
N VAL A 263 7.82 -9.43 15.65
CA VAL A 263 6.43 -9.37 16.13
C VAL A 263 6.38 -9.12 17.65
N LYS A 264 7.26 -9.77 18.42
CA LYS A 264 7.31 -9.57 19.89
C LYS A 264 7.78 -8.17 20.28
N GLU A 265 8.70 -7.56 19.52
CA GLU A 265 9.10 -6.16 19.75
C GLU A 265 7.96 -5.18 19.52
N ILE A 266 7.17 -5.36 18.43
CA ILE A 266 6.00 -4.51 18.18
C ILE A 266 4.99 -4.63 19.31
N PHE A 267 4.79 -5.86 19.80
CA PHE A 267 3.89 -6.15 20.89
C PHE A 267 4.31 -5.44 22.18
N LYS A 268 5.60 -5.62 22.54
CA LYS A 268 6.18 -4.99 23.72
C LYS A 268 6.11 -3.47 23.64
N THR A 269 6.46 -2.87 22.48
CA THR A 269 6.35 -1.43 22.27
C THR A 269 4.92 -0.94 22.46
N ALA A 270 3.93 -1.66 21.94
CA ALA A 270 2.52 -1.30 22.12
C ALA A 270 2.09 -1.38 23.59
N GLU A 271 2.47 -2.43 24.34
CA GLU A 271 2.18 -2.55 25.78
C GLU A 271 2.79 -1.39 26.59
N GLU A 272 4.05 -1.01 26.27
CA GLU A 272 4.74 0.11 26.93
C GLU A 272 4.07 1.46 26.61
N LEU A 273 3.70 1.71 25.35
CA LEU A 273 3.05 2.96 24.94
C LEU A 273 1.65 3.13 25.49
N LEU A 274 0.90 2.04 25.60
CA LEU A 274 -0.49 2.07 26.04
C LEU A 274 -0.64 1.82 27.55
N ASP A 275 0.46 1.56 28.26
CA ASP A 275 0.52 1.24 29.70
C ASP A 275 -0.48 0.14 30.10
N GLN A 276 -0.57 -0.91 29.26
CA GLN A 276 -1.48 -2.04 29.54
C GLN A 276 -0.95 -3.33 28.93
N LYS A 277 -1.33 -4.46 29.55
CA LYS A 277 -1.09 -5.79 29.00
C LYS A 277 -2.10 -6.10 27.88
N ILE A 278 -1.60 -6.63 26.78
CA ILE A 278 -2.40 -7.01 25.62
C ILE A 278 -2.51 -8.54 25.57
N PRO A 279 -3.72 -9.11 25.72
CA PRO A 279 -3.91 -10.56 25.68
C PRO A 279 -3.45 -11.16 24.36
N HIS A 280 -2.62 -12.20 24.43
CA HIS A 280 -2.15 -12.92 23.25
C HIS A 280 -1.85 -14.38 23.52
N GLU A 281 -1.84 -15.17 22.46
CA GLU A 281 -1.43 -16.57 22.46
C GLU A 281 -0.40 -16.82 21.34
N ILE A 282 0.56 -17.69 21.61
CA ILE A 282 1.50 -18.14 20.60
C ILE A 282 0.91 -19.39 19.94
N VAL A 283 0.82 -19.38 18.62
CA VAL A 283 0.30 -20.49 17.82
C VAL A 283 1.35 -20.93 16.79
N ALA A 284 1.12 -22.07 16.12
CA ALA A 284 2.03 -22.58 15.09
C ALA A 284 2.29 -21.55 13.97
N ARG A 285 3.48 -21.61 13.34
CA ARG A 285 3.84 -20.77 12.19
C ARG A 285 2.80 -20.87 11.08
N ARG A 286 2.60 -19.77 10.37
CA ARG A 286 1.90 -19.81 9.09
C ARG A 286 2.79 -20.49 8.03
N ALA A 287 2.20 -21.37 7.23
CA ALA A 287 2.92 -22.00 6.14
C ALA A 287 3.42 -20.93 5.12
N GLY A 288 4.69 -21.01 4.76
CA GLY A 288 5.30 -20.10 3.79
C GLY A 288 5.65 -18.70 4.33
N ASP A 289 5.53 -18.44 5.64
CA ASP A 289 5.89 -17.14 6.21
C ASP A 289 7.41 -17.07 6.44
N PRO A 290 8.16 -16.16 5.77
CA PRO A 290 9.62 -16.09 5.90
C PRO A 290 10.03 -15.50 7.26
N ALA A 291 11.23 -15.90 7.76
CA ALA A 291 11.76 -15.41 9.02
C ALA A 291 12.00 -13.90 9.03
N SER A 292 12.44 -13.33 7.92
CA SER A 292 12.76 -11.90 7.81
C SER A 292 12.40 -11.37 6.43
N VAL A 293 11.81 -10.15 6.37
CA VAL A 293 11.51 -9.43 5.13
C VAL A 293 11.79 -7.94 5.35
N LEU A 294 12.92 -7.47 4.78
CA LEU A 294 13.41 -6.09 4.93
C LEU A 294 13.63 -5.42 3.58
N ALA A 295 13.44 -4.11 3.54
CA ALA A 295 13.75 -3.28 2.39
C ALA A 295 15.21 -2.83 2.38
N ASP A 296 15.78 -2.71 1.18
CA ASP A 296 16.82 -1.73 0.87
C ASP A 296 16.15 -0.59 0.09
N ALA A 297 16.05 0.60 0.69
CA ALA A 297 15.41 1.77 0.11
C ALA A 297 16.44 2.79 -0.44
N SER A 298 17.70 2.40 -0.59
CA SER A 298 18.80 3.27 -1.04
C SER A 298 18.48 3.95 -2.38
N LYS A 299 17.83 3.24 -3.30
CA LYS A 299 17.44 3.78 -4.61
C LYS A 299 16.38 4.88 -4.48
N ALA A 300 15.38 4.71 -3.64
CA ALA A 300 14.39 5.76 -3.37
C ALA A 300 15.02 6.99 -2.74
N LYS A 301 15.98 6.82 -1.82
CA LYS A 301 16.76 7.92 -1.26
C LYS A 301 17.57 8.65 -2.34
N GLN A 302 18.23 7.94 -3.24
CA GLN A 302 19.09 8.52 -4.27
C GLN A 302 18.29 9.30 -5.32
N TYR A 303 17.19 8.72 -5.82
CA TYR A 303 16.46 9.28 -6.97
C TYR A 303 15.32 10.22 -6.56
N LEU A 304 14.71 9.99 -5.41
CA LEU A 304 13.54 10.73 -4.93
C LEU A 304 13.87 11.65 -3.75
N ASP A 305 15.11 11.60 -3.22
CA ASP A 305 15.45 12.24 -1.95
C ASP A 305 14.41 11.87 -0.87
N TRP A 306 14.01 10.60 -0.82
CA TRP A 306 13.00 10.09 0.10
C TRP A 306 13.62 9.17 1.14
N LYS A 307 13.16 9.34 2.37
CA LYS A 307 13.46 8.48 3.51
C LYS A 307 12.26 8.45 4.44
N ALA A 308 11.96 7.27 4.98
CA ALA A 308 10.96 7.14 6.05
C ALA A 308 11.39 7.94 7.29
N SER A 309 10.46 8.66 7.90
CA SER A 309 10.70 9.59 9.01
C SER A 309 9.95 9.23 10.29
N TYR A 310 8.81 8.53 10.18
CA TYR A 310 8.00 8.13 11.33
C TYR A 310 8.58 6.87 11.99
N SER A 311 8.46 6.83 13.31
CA SER A 311 8.92 5.71 14.15
C SER A 311 7.86 4.60 14.27
N LEU A 312 8.22 3.46 14.89
CA LEU A 312 7.26 2.41 15.22
C LEU A 312 6.20 2.92 16.21
N GLU A 313 6.62 3.75 17.14
CA GLU A 313 5.74 4.38 18.14
C GLU A 313 4.69 5.27 17.45
N ASP A 314 5.11 6.08 16.47
CA ASP A 314 4.18 6.90 15.68
C ASP A 314 3.16 6.04 14.93
N ILE A 315 3.62 4.93 14.34
CA ILE A 315 2.75 3.99 13.62
C ILE A 315 1.70 3.39 14.57
N ILE A 316 2.11 2.94 15.75
CA ILE A 316 1.21 2.32 16.73
C ILE A 316 0.22 3.34 17.27
N LEU A 317 0.70 4.51 17.72
CA LEU A 317 -0.13 5.53 18.35
C LEU A 317 -1.11 6.18 17.37
N SER A 318 -0.70 6.46 16.14
CA SER A 318 -1.61 7.05 15.14
C SER A 318 -2.77 6.11 14.81
N ASP A 319 -2.51 4.80 14.61
CA ASP A 319 -3.57 3.81 14.39
C ASP A 319 -4.46 3.63 15.65
N TYR A 320 -3.87 3.67 16.85
CA TYR A 320 -4.63 3.59 18.09
C TYR A 320 -5.60 4.78 18.24
N HIS A 321 -5.11 6.00 18.07
CA HIS A 321 -5.93 7.21 18.16
C HIS A 321 -7.03 7.24 17.10
N TRP A 322 -6.73 6.78 15.90
CA TRP A 322 -7.72 6.60 14.84
C TRP A 322 -8.84 5.65 15.28
N ARG A 323 -8.51 4.49 15.85
CA ARG A 323 -9.50 3.49 16.30
C ARG A 323 -10.34 3.97 17.46
N VAL A 324 -9.76 4.72 18.39
CA VAL A 324 -10.50 5.37 19.48
C VAL A 324 -11.55 6.33 18.92
N LYS A 325 -11.18 7.12 17.92
CA LYS A 325 -12.09 8.10 17.29
C LYS A 325 -13.17 7.41 16.45
N GLU A 326 -12.78 6.40 15.65
CA GLU A 326 -13.71 5.63 14.84
C GLU A 326 -14.72 4.87 15.70
N GLY A 327 -14.28 4.26 16.80
CA GLY A 327 -15.16 3.57 17.74
C GLY A 327 -16.22 4.49 18.40
N LYS A 328 -15.92 5.75 18.60
CA LYS A 328 -16.90 6.74 19.07
C LYS A 328 -17.97 7.05 18.01
N ASN A 329 -17.58 7.14 16.74
CA ASN A 329 -18.50 7.42 15.63
C ASN A 329 -19.44 6.25 15.29
N ILE A 330 -19.11 5.01 15.72
CA ILE A 330 -19.97 3.82 15.55
C ILE A 330 -21.04 3.76 16.65
N LEU A 331 -20.82 4.44 17.78
CA LEU A 331 -21.74 4.48 18.94
C LEU A 331 -22.68 5.71 18.90
N GLU A 332 -22.43 6.67 18.03
CA GLU A 332 -23.33 7.78 17.68
C GLU A 332 -24.13 7.48 16.39
#